data_ed4395ac3b3a56859378ca1d645ce304
#
_entry.id   ed4395ac3b3a56859378ca1d645ce304
#
_cell.length_a   1.000
_cell.length_b   1.000
_cell.length_c   1.000
_cell.angle_alpha   90.00
_cell.angle_beta   90.00
_cell.angle_gamma   90.00
#
_symmetry.space_group_name_H-M   'P 1'
#
loop_
_entity.id
_entity.type
_entity.pdbx_description
1 polymer ?
#
loop_
_entity_poly.entity_id
_entity_poly.type
_entity_poly.pdbx_seq_one_letter_code
_entity_poly.pdbx_strand_id
1 'polypeptide(L)'
;MAQSVFEKEYIISPDYCDAAAAMSPLAAFTIFQAMAAEHAEQIGVGGMAMAKRGEFWLTVHTRIDFFSRARLMDTVTAATWPEQCADEAYRCFRSYSLKQGEKLIALGRTQW
;
A
#
# COMPACT_ATOMS: atom_id res chain seq x y z
N MET A 1 7.24 -18.78 -9.54
CA MET A 1 5.86 -18.31 -9.51
C MET A 1 5.79 -16.79 -9.43
N ALA A 2 5.08 -16.20 -10.31
CA ALA A 2 4.93 -14.76 -10.26
C ALA A 2 4.22 -14.35 -8.97
N GLN A 3 4.63 -13.25 -8.41
CA GLN A 3 3.97 -12.70 -7.24
C GLN A 3 2.61 -12.16 -7.65
N SER A 4 1.63 -12.34 -6.80
CA SER A 4 0.33 -11.78 -7.05
C SER A 4 0.38 -10.28 -6.80
N VAL A 5 -0.35 -9.56 -7.64
CA VAL A 5 -0.52 -8.12 -7.50
C VAL A 5 -1.98 -7.88 -7.13
N PHE A 6 -2.20 -7.11 -6.10
CA PHE A 6 -3.54 -6.74 -5.67
C PHE A 6 -3.79 -5.30 -6.06
N GLU A 7 -4.87 -5.07 -6.81
CA GLU A 7 -5.23 -3.73 -7.29
C GLU A 7 -6.62 -3.37 -6.79
N LYS A 8 -6.81 -2.09 -6.53
CA LYS A 8 -8.10 -1.59 -6.10
C LYS A 8 -8.22 -0.12 -6.49
N GLU A 9 -9.41 0.27 -6.93
CA GLU A 9 -9.67 1.66 -7.26
C GLU A 9 -10.17 2.42 -6.05
N TYR A 10 -9.77 3.68 -5.96
CA TYR A 10 -10.21 4.60 -4.91
C TYR A 10 -10.64 5.91 -5.55
N ILE A 11 -11.72 6.47 -5.03
CA ILE A 11 -12.10 7.84 -5.33
C ILE A 11 -11.51 8.70 -4.23
N ILE A 12 -10.81 9.77 -4.60
CA ILE A 12 -10.19 10.66 -3.62
C ILE A 12 -11.29 11.50 -2.98
N SER A 13 -11.77 11.04 -1.84
CA SER A 13 -12.84 11.67 -1.09
C SER A 13 -12.28 12.78 -0.19
N PRO A 14 -13.14 13.63 0.38
CA PRO A 14 -12.67 14.77 1.18
C PRO A 14 -11.74 14.38 2.32
N ASP A 15 -11.96 13.22 2.95
CA ASP A 15 -11.12 12.76 4.05
C ASP A 15 -9.72 12.38 3.62
N TYR A 16 -9.47 12.22 2.32
CA TYR A 16 -8.13 11.98 1.78
C TYR A 16 -7.42 13.26 1.35
N CYS A 17 -8.07 14.41 1.49
CA CYS A 17 -7.55 15.65 0.94
C CYS A 17 -7.05 16.59 2.03
N ASP A 18 -6.08 17.41 1.64
CA ASP A 18 -5.66 18.55 2.45
C ASP A 18 -6.52 19.78 2.13
N ALA A 19 -6.12 20.93 2.69
CA ALA A 19 -6.88 22.17 2.52
C ALA A 19 -6.89 22.67 1.07
N ALA A 20 -5.96 22.19 0.23
CA ALA A 20 -5.90 22.57 -1.17
C ALA A 20 -6.70 21.61 -2.07
N ALA A 21 -7.52 20.72 -1.48
CA ALA A 21 -8.29 19.71 -2.20
C ALA A 21 -7.42 18.75 -3.00
N ALA A 22 -6.22 18.49 -2.50
CA ALA A 22 -5.30 17.52 -3.09
C ALA A 22 -5.05 16.40 -2.08
N MET A 23 -4.84 15.18 -2.60
CA MET A 23 -4.60 14.02 -1.76
C MET A 23 -3.39 14.27 -0.86
N SER A 24 -3.57 14.06 0.44
CA SER A 24 -2.49 14.28 1.40
C SER A 24 -1.50 13.10 1.40
N PRO A 25 -0.25 13.32 1.81
CA PRO A 25 0.68 12.20 1.98
C PRO A 25 0.17 11.15 2.97
N LEU A 26 -0.51 11.59 4.04
CA LEU A 26 -1.08 10.66 5.01
C LEU A 26 -2.14 9.78 4.35
N ALA A 27 -2.92 10.32 3.42
CA ALA A 27 -3.92 9.53 2.72
C ALA A 27 -3.28 8.42 1.90
N ALA A 28 -2.18 8.72 1.20
CA ALA A 28 -1.46 7.70 0.44
C ALA A 28 -0.95 6.59 1.36
N PHE A 29 -0.40 6.97 2.50
CA PHE A 29 0.05 5.98 3.49
C PHE A 29 -1.12 5.12 3.97
N THR A 30 -2.25 5.75 4.27
CA THR A 30 -3.44 5.04 4.74
C THR A 30 -3.94 4.04 3.69
N ILE A 31 -4.01 4.46 2.43
CA ILE A 31 -4.42 3.58 1.34
C ILE A 31 -3.47 2.40 1.21
N PHE A 32 -2.17 2.65 1.24
CA PHE A 32 -1.18 1.59 1.10
C PHE A 32 -1.26 0.61 2.27
N GLN A 33 -1.45 1.08 3.49
CA GLN A 33 -1.59 0.20 4.65
C GLN A 33 -2.84 -0.66 4.55
N ALA A 34 -3.95 -0.08 4.13
CA ALA A 34 -5.19 -0.84 3.95
C ALA A 34 -5.03 -1.89 2.86
N MET A 35 -4.35 -1.54 1.75
CA MET A 35 -4.09 -2.47 0.67
C MET A 35 -3.23 -3.64 1.13
N ALA A 36 -2.19 -3.33 1.90
CA ALA A 36 -1.28 -4.35 2.41
C ALA A 36 -2.01 -5.32 3.33
N ALA A 37 -2.83 -4.79 4.23
CA ALA A 37 -3.57 -5.63 5.17
C ALA A 37 -4.56 -6.54 4.44
N GLU A 38 -5.29 -6.00 3.49
CA GLU A 38 -6.28 -6.75 2.74
C GLU A 38 -5.63 -7.85 1.90
N HIS A 39 -4.56 -7.50 1.19
CA HIS A 39 -3.86 -8.48 0.35
C HIS A 39 -3.21 -9.57 1.19
N ALA A 40 -2.59 -9.20 2.30
CA ALA A 40 -1.94 -10.16 3.19
C ALA A 40 -2.95 -11.17 3.73
N GLU A 41 -4.16 -10.73 4.09
CA GLU A 41 -5.20 -11.67 4.52
C GLU A 41 -5.60 -12.61 3.40
N GLN A 42 -5.69 -12.14 2.18
CA GLN A 42 -6.05 -12.99 1.04
C GLN A 42 -5.03 -14.09 0.80
N ILE A 43 -3.75 -13.81 1.02
CA ILE A 43 -2.69 -14.80 0.79
C ILE A 43 -2.26 -15.53 2.06
N GLY A 44 -3.00 -15.37 3.16
CA GLY A 44 -2.83 -16.17 4.36
C GLY A 44 -1.72 -15.72 5.30
N VAL A 45 -1.21 -14.49 5.13
CA VAL A 45 -0.16 -13.95 6.01
C VAL A 45 -0.58 -12.64 6.66
N GLY A 46 -1.88 -12.34 6.66
CA GLY A 46 -2.38 -11.13 7.29
C GLY A 46 -2.40 -11.22 8.80
N GLY A 47 -2.79 -10.12 9.44
CA GLY A 47 -2.77 -10.00 10.88
C GLY A 47 -3.58 -11.07 11.58
N MET A 48 -4.77 -11.40 11.05
CA MET A 48 -5.59 -12.43 11.68
C MET A 48 -4.98 -13.82 11.54
N ALA A 49 -4.47 -14.16 10.36
CA ALA A 49 -3.83 -15.45 10.14
C ALA A 49 -2.58 -15.58 10.99
N MET A 50 -1.79 -14.51 11.08
CA MET A 50 -0.58 -14.51 11.90
C MET A 50 -0.92 -14.63 13.39
N ALA A 51 -1.96 -13.93 13.83
CA ALA A 51 -2.37 -13.99 15.24
C ALA A 51 -2.76 -15.39 15.66
N LYS A 52 -3.41 -16.15 14.77
CA LYS A 52 -3.76 -17.54 15.08
C LYS A 52 -2.54 -18.42 15.28
N ARG A 53 -1.41 -18.04 14.71
CA ARG A 53 -0.15 -18.77 14.89
C ARG A 53 0.71 -18.17 15.99
N GLY A 54 0.22 -17.15 16.70
CA GLY A 54 1.00 -16.47 17.72
C GLY A 54 2.06 -15.55 17.15
N GLU A 55 1.86 -15.07 15.93
CA GLU A 55 2.83 -14.22 15.23
C GLU A 55 2.22 -12.87 14.91
N PHE A 56 3.05 -11.91 14.56
CA PHE A 56 2.58 -10.62 14.09
C PHE A 56 3.64 -9.94 13.22
N TRP A 57 3.18 -9.00 12.39
CA TRP A 57 4.07 -8.17 11.59
C TRP A 57 4.31 -6.85 12.30
N LEU A 58 5.56 -6.41 12.28
CA LEU A 58 5.94 -5.11 12.81
C LEU A 58 6.46 -4.26 11.66
N THR A 59 5.80 -3.14 11.41
CA THR A 59 6.27 -2.21 10.39
C THR A 59 7.49 -1.47 10.91
N VAL A 60 8.59 -1.59 10.19
CA VAL A 60 9.86 -0.96 10.57
C VAL A 60 10.02 0.39 9.86
N HIS A 61 9.69 0.46 8.58
CA HIS A 61 9.96 1.64 7.79
C HIS A 61 9.05 1.67 6.56
N THR A 62 8.55 2.86 6.23
CA THR A 62 7.76 3.06 5.02
C THR A 62 8.29 4.30 4.32
N ARG A 63 8.53 4.17 3.01
CA ARG A 63 8.93 5.28 2.17
C ARG A 63 7.93 5.44 1.04
N ILE A 64 7.53 6.66 0.78
CA ILE A 64 6.63 6.98 -0.33
C ILE A 64 7.24 8.13 -1.12
N ASP A 65 7.41 7.93 -2.41
CA ASP A 65 7.90 8.96 -3.32
C ASP A 65 6.72 9.45 -4.17
N PHE A 66 6.49 10.73 -4.16
CA PHE A 66 5.40 11.36 -4.91
C PHE A 66 5.93 12.00 -6.17
N PHE A 67 5.28 11.71 -7.28
CA PHE A 67 5.62 12.30 -8.58
C PHE A 67 4.55 13.28 -9.03
N SER A 68 3.36 13.18 -8.46
CA SER A 68 2.24 14.03 -8.74
C SER A 68 1.26 13.91 -7.58
N ARG A 69 0.18 14.67 -7.61
CA ARG A 69 -0.84 14.62 -6.57
C ARG A 69 -2.20 14.47 -7.23
N ALA A 70 -2.96 13.49 -6.77
CA ALA A 70 -4.36 13.37 -7.16
C ALA A 70 -5.17 14.45 -6.43
N ARG A 71 -6.32 14.78 -7.00
CA ARG A 71 -7.18 15.81 -6.45
C ARG A 71 -8.50 15.23 -6.03
N LEU A 72 -9.26 16.04 -5.30
CA LEU A 72 -10.59 15.67 -4.85
C LEU A 72 -11.41 15.12 -6.01
N MET A 73 -12.04 14.00 -5.79
CA MET A 73 -12.92 13.27 -6.72
C MET A 73 -12.22 12.59 -7.87
N ASP A 74 -10.90 12.66 -7.96
CA ASP A 74 -10.16 11.85 -8.93
C ASP A 74 -10.27 10.38 -8.57
N THR A 75 -10.26 9.53 -9.60
CA THR A 75 -10.18 8.08 -9.41
C THR A 75 -8.74 7.64 -9.62
N VAL A 76 -8.22 6.89 -8.66
CA VAL A 76 -6.85 6.37 -8.73
C VAL A 76 -6.89 4.86 -8.55
N THR A 77 -5.91 4.19 -9.13
CA THR A 77 -5.73 2.74 -8.95
C THR A 77 -4.52 2.52 -8.08
N ALA A 78 -4.75 1.87 -6.93
CA ALA A 78 -3.68 1.47 -6.03
C ALA A 78 -3.34 0.02 -6.29
N ALA A 79 -2.06 -0.30 -6.27
CA ALA A 79 -1.59 -1.67 -6.44
C ALA A 79 -0.54 -1.97 -5.38
N THR A 80 -0.51 -3.20 -4.94
CA THR A 80 0.50 -3.65 -3.98
C THR A 80 0.89 -5.09 -4.30
N TRP A 81 2.15 -5.40 -4.01
CA TRP A 81 2.66 -6.75 -4.16
C TRP A 81 3.79 -6.96 -3.17
N PRO A 82 3.91 -8.18 -2.62
CA PRO A 82 5.03 -8.47 -1.75
C PRO A 82 6.29 -8.64 -2.59
N GLU A 83 7.41 -8.17 -2.08
CA GLU A 83 8.71 -8.47 -2.66
C GLU A 83 9.21 -9.78 -2.06
N GLN A 84 10.17 -10.39 -2.73
CA GLN A 84 10.78 -11.60 -2.23
C GLN A 84 11.53 -11.29 -0.94
N CYS A 85 11.31 -12.08 0.12
CA CYS A 85 12.01 -11.91 1.37
C CYS A 85 13.45 -12.39 1.24
N ALA A 86 14.32 -11.80 2.06
CA ALA A 86 15.70 -12.26 2.15
C ALA A 86 15.73 -13.68 2.77
N ASP A 87 16.85 -14.37 2.58
CA ASP A 87 16.98 -15.74 3.02
C ASP A 87 16.72 -15.91 4.50
N GLU A 88 17.16 -14.95 5.32
CA GLU A 88 16.94 -15.00 6.76
C GLU A 88 15.49 -14.75 7.14
N ALA A 89 14.70 -14.28 6.20
CA ALA A 89 13.27 -14.07 6.38
C ALA A 89 12.88 -13.14 7.52
N TYR A 90 13.81 -12.37 8.03
CA TYR A 90 13.50 -11.41 9.09
C TYR A 90 13.12 -10.05 8.54
N ARG A 91 13.38 -9.82 7.25
CA ARG A 91 13.07 -8.56 6.60
C ARG A 91 12.30 -8.86 5.33
N CYS A 92 11.07 -8.41 5.31
CA CYS A 92 10.22 -8.55 4.14
C CYS A 92 9.81 -7.17 3.68
N PHE A 93 9.72 -7.01 2.38
CA PHE A 93 9.35 -5.74 1.78
C PHE A 93 8.09 -5.91 0.98
N ARG A 94 7.33 -4.85 0.90
CA ARG A 94 6.14 -4.77 0.07
C ARG A 94 6.18 -3.47 -0.70
N SER A 95 5.88 -3.54 -1.98
CA SER A 95 5.86 -2.38 -2.86
C SER A 95 4.45 -1.97 -3.15
N TYR A 96 4.30 -0.69 -3.48
CA TYR A 96 3.00 -0.09 -3.77
C TYR A 96 3.13 0.87 -4.94
N SER A 97 2.05 1.00 -5.70
CA SER A 97 1.96 2.06 -6.70
C SER A 97 0.59 2.70 -6.64
N LEU A 98 0.53 3.95 -7.05
CA LEU A 98 -0.71 4.71 -7.14
C LEU A 98 -0.70 5.39 -8.49
N LYS A 99 -1.71 5.12 -9.32
CA LYS A 99 -1.78 5.65 -10.67
C LYS A 99 -3.14 6.26 -10.92
N GLN A 100 -3.14 7.28 -11.77
CA GLN A 100 -4.37 7.85 -12.30
C GLN A 100 -4.32 7.61 -13.81
N GLY A 101 -5.02 6.57 -14.27
CA GLY A 101 -4.85 6.10 -15.63
C GLY A 101 -3.42 5.64 -15.86
N GLU A 102 -2.76 6.23 -16.84
CA GLU A 102 -1.36 5.91 -17.13
C GLU A 102 -0.37 6.74 -16.32
N LYS A 103 -0.87 7.73 -15.59
CA LYS A 103 0.00 8.67 -14.86
C LYS A 103 0.37 8.09 -13.51
N LEU A 104 1.65 7.96 -13.25
CA LEU A 104 2.14 7.51 -11.95
C LEU A 104 2.08 8.66 -10.95
N ILE A 105 1.35 8.43 -9.86
CA ILE A 105 1.20 9.41 -8.79
C ILE A 105 2.26 9.20 -7.72
N ALA A 106 2.43 7.96 -7.28
CA ALA A 106 3.35 7.66 -6.17
C ALA A 106 3.83 6.23 -6.24
N LEU A 107 5.00 6.00 -5.67
CA LEU A 107 5.54 4.66 -5.41
C LEU A 107 5.84 4.55 -3.93
N GLY A 108 5.57 3.40 -3.36
CA GLY A 108 5.83 3.17 -1.96
C GLY A 108 6.53 1.85 -1.73
N ARG A 109 7.19 1.77 -0.59
CA ARG A 109 7.84 0.54 -0.16
C ARG A 109 7.83 0.48 1.36
N THR A 110 7.43 -0.65 1.89
CA THR A 110 7.39 -0.87 3.32
C THR A 110 8.31 -2.02 3.69
N GLN A 111 9.04 -1.84 4.76
CA GLN A 111 9.82 -2.90 5.39
C GLN A 111 9.08 -3.33 6.65
N TRP A 112 8.90 -4.62 6.75
CA TRP A 112 8.24 -5.25 7.90
C TRP A 112 9.26 -5.88 8.84
#